data_459d40ed26731573b3921f40d8ac0fa6
#
_entry.id   459d40ed26731573b3921f40d8ac0fa6
#
_cell.length_a   1.000
_cell.length_b   1.000
_cell.length_c   1.000
_cell.angle_alpha   90.00
_cell.angle_beta   90.00
_cell.angle_gamma   90.00
#
_symmetry.space_group_name_H-M   'P 1'
#
loop_
_entity.id
_entity.type
_entity.pdbx_description
1 polymer ?
#
loop_
_entity_poly.entity_id
_entity_poly.type
_entity_poly.pdbx_seq_one_letter_code
_entity_poly.pdbx_strand_id
1 'polypeptide(L)'
;MRNCAVYKKKPDDKYDMKEVIDTIKSCVNIPILTDDNYAAMKVPFIGTELGADLSAFSAFKLLGPEGVGIIVGKAKYIDLIDQQNYSGGGKVQGWQAMEILRSLVYTPVALAIQAEENDKLVTTLKNSDIPEIKDVFLANSQSKVLLVEFHEDIAEQVLKEAEKLGAAPHPVGSESKYEIVPMFYRASGTFRKFNPKYEKSMIRINAMRAGSETVLRILKESIKRVKECS
;
A
#
# COMPACT_ATOMS: atom_id res chain seq x y z
N MET A 1 1.86 10.72 -14.43
CA MET A 1 2.93 10.07 -13.65
C MET A 1 2.25 9.25 -12.59
N ARG A 2 2.54 7.98 -12.50
CA ARG A 2 2.17 7.23 -11.30
C ARG A 2 2.79 7.98 -10.14
N ASN A 3 2.02 8.23 -9.10
CA ASN A 3 2.59 8.54 -7.80
C ASN A 3 3.48 7.35 -7.49
N CYS A 4 4.69 7.38 -8.07
CA CYS A 4 5.57 6.25 -7.96
C CYS A 4 5.80 6.12 -6.48
N ALA A 5 5.23 5.06 -5.93
CA ALA A 5 5.73 4.50 -4.72
C ALA A 5 7.22 4.34 -4.93
N VAL A 6 7.95 5.40 -4.67
CA VAL A 6 9.38 5.36 -4.69
C VAL A 6 9.74 4.63 -3.46
N TYR A 7 9.95 3.37 -3.65
CA TYR A 7 10.61 2.56 -2.67
C TYR A 7 11.92 3.26 -2.39
N LYS A 8 12.09 3.72 -1.17
CA LYS A 8 13.30 4.40 -0.75
C LYS A 8 14.49 3.56 -1.16
N LYS A 9 15.34 4.10 -2.02
CA LYS A 9 16.69 3.56 -2.20
C LYS A 9 17.47 3.68 -0.90
N LYS A 10 17.16 4.75 -0.14
CA LYS A 10 17.65 5.03 1.22
C LYS A 10 16.48 5.59 2.03
N PRO A 11 16.50 5.47 3.37
CA PRO A 11 15.47 6.01 4.23
C PRO A 11 15.09 7.48 3.99
N ASP A 12 16.00 8.26 3.46
CA ASP A 12 15.87 9.71 3.28
C ASP A 12 15.51 10.14 1.84
N ASP A 13 15.49 9.22 0.86
CA ASP A 13 15.07 9.53 -0.51
C ASP A 13 13.57 9.82 -0.54
N LYS A 14 13.21 11.10 -0.60
CA LYS A 14 11.84 11.57 -0.78
C LYS A 14 11.75 12.36 -2.08
N TYR A 15 10.66 12.12 -2.83
CA TYR A 15 10.24 13.07 -3.87
C TYR A 15 9.24 14.04 -3.26
N ASP A 16 9.47 15.31 -3.43
CA ASP A 16 8.46 16.31 -3.18
C ASP A 16 7.50 16.34 -4.38
N MET A 17 6.29 15.83 -4.19
CA MET A 17 5.28 15.77 -5.25
C MET A 17 4.87 17.17 -5.71
N LYS A 18 4.91 18.16 -4.80
CA LYS A 18 4.60 19.54 -5.16
C LYS A 18 5.66 20.10 -6.11
N GLU A 19 6.94 19.91 -5.83
CA GLU A 19 8.02 20.32 -6.72
C GLU A 19 7.92 19.67 -8.11
N VAL A 20 7.56 18.38 -8.16
CA VAL A 20 7.32 17.67 -9.43
C VAL A 20 6.18 18.31 -10.22
N ILE A 21 5.04 18.58 -9.57
CA ILE A 21 3.88 19.20 -10.22
C ILE A 21 4.22 20.62 -10.69
N ASP A 22 4.86 21.42 -9.86
CA ASP A 22 5.25 22.80 -10.17
C ASP A 22 6.23 22.82 -11.34
N THR A 23 7.21 21.92 -11.36
CA THR A 23 8.17 21.78 -12.48
C THR A 23 7.46 21.43 -13.78
N ILE A 24 6.55 20.46 -13.76
CA ILE A 24 5.78 20.11 -14.97
C ILE A 24 4.99 21.32 -15.47
N LYS A 25 4.30 22.04 -14.57
CA LYS A 25 3.49 23.21 -14.92
C LYS A 25 4.30 24.37 -15.45
N SER A 26 5.54 24.52 -15.01
CA SER A 26 6.44 25.55 -15.55
C SER A 26 6.91 25.23 -16.99
N CYS A 27 6.95 23.96 -17.36
CA CYS A 27 7.41 23.53 -18.67
C CYS A 27 6.30 23.38 -19.70
N VAL A 28 5.09 22.97 -19.27
CA VAL A 28 4.00 22.64 -20.18
C VAL A 28 2.63 23.04 -19.60
N ASN A 29 1.74 23.48 -20.49
CA ASN A 29 0.37 23.85 -20.12
C ASN A 29 -0.60 22.72 -20.48
N ILE A 30 -0.49 21.60 -19.77
CA ILE A 30 -1.38 20.44 -19.93
C ILE A 30 -2.01 20.08 -18.58
N PRO A 31 -3.21 19.44 -18.59
CA PRO A 31 -3.80 18.92 -17.36
C PRO A 31 -2.92 17.84 -16.72
N ILE A 32 -2.80 17.89 -15.39
CA ILE A 32 -2.07 16.90 -14.60
C ILE A 32 -3.08 16.07 -13.82
N LEU A 33 -3.06 14.75 -14.04
CA LEU A 33 -3.79 13.77 -13.25
C LEU A 33 -2.79 12.99 -12.39
N THR A 34 -3.04 12.90 -11.08
CA THR A 34 -2.28 12.06 -10.17
C THR A 34 -3.03 10.76 -9.86
N ASP A 35 -2.27 9.66 -9.75
CA ASP A 35 -2.75 8.40 -9.19
C ASP A 35 -2.50 8.40 -7.69
N ASP A 36 -3.55 8.67 -6.92
CA ASP A 36 -3.48 8.82 -5.46
C ASP A 36 -3.97 7.58 -4.69
N ASN A 37 -3.96 6.41 -5.32
CA ASN A 37 -4.36 5.14 -4.70
C ASN A 37 -3.66 4.86 -3.37
N TYR A 38 -2.43 5.32 -3.21
CA TYR A 38 -1.65 5.15 -1.98
C TYR A 38 -1.36 6.46 -1.25
N ALA A 39 -2.01 7.55 -1.66
CA ALA A 39 -1.90 8.86 -1.04
C ALA A 39 -3.18 9.24 -0.28
N ALA A 40 -4.35 9.01 -0.91
CA ALA A 40 -5.63 9.39 -0.32
C ALA A 40 -5.81 8.84 1.11
N MET A 41 -6.06 9.73 2.08
CA MET A 41 -6.19 9.47 3.52
C MET A 41 -4.96 8.83 4.21
N LYS A 42 -3.81 8.75 3.53
CA LYS A 42 -2.57 8.14 4.05
C LYS A 42 -1.43 9.14 4.17
N VAL A 43 -1.55 10.26 3.47
CA VAL A 43 -0.63 11.40 3.54
C VAL A 43 -1.43 12.69 3.70
N PRO A 44 -0.81 13.79 4.17
CA PRO A 44 -1.53 15.03 4.45
C PRO A 44 -2.23 15.65 3.24
N PHE A 45 -1.66 15.52 2.03
CA PHE A 45 -2.16 16.15 0.82
C PHE A 45 -2.15 15.20 -0.36
N ILE A 46 -3.24 15.19 -1.15
CA ILE A 46 -3.33 14.49 -2.43
C ILE A 46 -2.90 15.41 -3.58
N GLY A 47 -2.76 14.87 -4.77
CA GLY A 47 -2.24 15.62 -5.92
C GLY A 47 -2.96 16.91 -6.23
N THR A 48 -4.29 16.95 -6.13
CA THR A 48 -5.09 18.19 -6.33
C THR A 48 -4.79 19.28 -5.31
N GLU A 49 -4.49 18.91 -4.08
CA GLU A 49 -4.10 19.85 -3.02
C GLU A 49 -2.65 20.35 -3.22
N LEU A 50 -1.83 19.57 -3.91
CA LEU A 50 -0.47 19.92 -4.29
C LEU A 50 -0.38 20.65 -5.63
N GLY A 51 -1.52 20.90 -6.27
CA GLY A 51 -1.59 21.69 -7.50
C GLY A 51 -1.90 20.91 -8.77
N ALA A 52 -2.08 19.57 -8.76
CA ALA A 52 -2.58 18.84 -9.91
C ALA A 52 -4.01 19.28 -10.29
N ASP A 53 -4.43 18.92 -11.49
CA ASP A 53 -5.78 19.28 -11.97
C ASP A 53 -6.83 18.26 -11.54
N LEU A 54 -6.42 17.00 -11.44
CA LEU A 54 -7.25 15.87 -11.03
C LEU A 54 -6.44 14.91 -10.15
N SER A 55 -7.12 14.28 -9.20
CA SER A 55 -6.63 13.13 -8.41
C SER A 55 -7.59 11.97 -8.59
N ALA A 56 -7.07 10.76 -8.83
CA ALA A 56 -7.86 9.55 -8.98
C ALA A 56 -7.40 8.46 -8.02
N PHE A 57 -8.33 7.76 -7.40
CA PHE A 57 -8.05 6.65 -6.50
C PHE A 57 -9.23 5.69 -6.40
N SER A 58 -8.95 4.43 -6.06
CA SER A 58 -9.95 3.38 -5.92
C SER A 58 -10.63 3.44 -4.55
N ALA A 59 -11.95 3.31 -4.51
CA ALA A 59 -12.70 3.26 -3.27
C ALA A 59 -12.27 2.06 -2.38
N PHE A 60 -11.96 0.90 -2.96
CA PHE A 60 -11.54 -0.26 -2.20
C PHE A 60 -10.21 -0.08 -1.46
N LYS A 61 -9.33 0.82 -1.91
CA LYS A 61 -8.11 1.23 -1.19
C LYS A 61 -8.42 2.02 0.09
N LEU A 62 -9.67 2.47 0.21
CA LEU A 62 -10.24 3.17 1.35
C LEU A 62 -11.34 2.32 2.00
N LEU A 63 -11.20 1.01 2.00
CA LEU A 63 -12.15 0.05 2.59
C LEU A 63 -13.56 0.14 1.99
N GLY A 64 -13.71 0.75 0.83
CA GLY A 64 -14.95 0.87 0.08
C GLY A 64 -15.20 -0.31 -0.86
N PRO A 65 -16.25 -0.21 -1.69
CA PRO A 65 -16.60 -1.26 -2.63
C PRO A 65 -15.55 -1.40 -3.75
N GLU A 66 -15.41 -2.62 -4.22
CA GLU A 66 -14.61 -2.94 -5.40
C GLU A 66 -15.27 -2.39 -6.68
N GLY A 67 -14.46 -2.19 -7.72
CA GLY A 67 -14.92 -1.73 -9.01
C GLY A 67 -15.35 -0.26 -9.08
N VAL A 68 -15.13 0.51 -8.01
CA VAL A 68 -15.49 1.93 -7.95
C VAL A 68 -14.22 2.78 -7.81
N GLY A 69 -14.10 3.78 -8.68
CA GLY A 69 -13.09 4.83 -8.61
C GLY A 69 -13.67 6.16 -8.13
N ILE A 70 -12.84 6.95 -7.50
CA ILE A 70 -13.14 8.33 -7.10
C ILE A 70 -12.19 9.25 -7.87
N ILE A 71 -12.74 10.29 -8.48
CA ILE A 71 -11.97 11.35 -9.13
C ILE A 71 -12.39 12.66 -8.50
N VAL A 72 -11.42 13.45 -8.06
CA VAL A 72 -11.64 14.79 -7.52
C VAL A 72 -10.73 15.78 -8.24
N GLY A 73 -11.18 17.03 -8.34
CA GLY A 73 -10.37 18.08 -8.97
C GLY A 73 -11.17 19.21 -9.59
N LYS A 74 -10.60 19.87 -10.59
CA LYS A 74 -11.20 21.04 -11.24
C LYS A 74 -12.50 20.69 -11.96
N ALA A 75 -13.58 21.43 -11.66
CA ALA A 75 -14.92 21.21 -12.21
C ALA A 75 -14.92 21.04 -13.73
N LYS A 76 -14.22 21.88 -14.49
CA LYS A 76 -14.14 21.80 -15.94
C LYS A 76 -13.72 20.44 -16.48
N TYR A 77 -12.88 19.70 -15.76
CA TYR A 77 -12.45 18.36 -16.17
C TYR A 77 -13.41 17.28 -15.67
N ILE A 78 -13.96 17.47 -14.48
CA ILE A 78 -14.98 16.57 -13.92
C ILE A 78 -16.22 16.59 -14.84
N ASP A 79 -16.66 17.78 -15.26
CA ASP A 79 -17.81 17.94 -16.18
C ASP A 79 -17.58 17.22 -17.52
N LEU A 80 -16.36 17.29 -18.08
CA LEU A 80 -16.01 16.56 -19.31
C LEU A 80 -16.10 15.04 -19.12
N ILE A 81 -15.62 14.53 -17.99
CA ILE A 81 -15.70 13.10 -17.66
C ILE A 81 -17.16 12.69 -17.46
N ASP A 82 -17.96 13.49 -16.78
CA ASP A 82 -19.37 13.21 -16.53
C ASP A 82 -20.18 13.17 -17.83
N GLN A 83 -19.91 14.08 -18.76
CA GLN A 83 -20.52 14.09 -20.10
C GLN A 83 -20.22 12.83 -20.91
N GLN A 84 -19.00 12.28 -20.78
CA GLN A 84 -18.63 11.03 -21.44
C GLN A 84 -19.30 9.81 -20.79
N ASN A 85 -19.60 9.88 -19.51
CA ASN A 85 -20.24 8.81 -18.73
C ASN A 85 -21.76 9.00 -18.61
N TYR A 86 -22.43 9.44 -19.69
CA TYR A 86 -23.86 9.75 -19.62
C TYR A 86 -24.74 8.51 -19.43
N SER A 87 -24.29 7.32 -19.79
CA SER A 87 -25.04 6.07 -19.64
C SER A 87 -24.92 5.47 -18.24
N GLY A 88 -25.97 4.81 -17.76
CA GLY A 88 -26.03 4.26 -16.40
C GLY A 88 -24.94 3.23 -16.06
N GLY A 89 -24.33 2.59 -17.06
CA GLY A 89 -23.26 1.61 -16.83
C GLY A 89 -21.91 2.22 -16.39
N GLY A 90 -21.67 3.49 -16.71
CA GLY A 90 -20.44 4.20 -16.33
C GLY A 90 -20.53 4.94 -14.98
N LYS A 91 -21.72 5.05 -14.40
CA LYS A 91 -21.96 5.82 -13.16
C LYS A 91 -22.19 4.93 -11.96
N VAL A 92 -21.68 5.39 -10.82
CA VAL A 92 -21.91 4.78 -9.50
C VAL A 92 -23.41 4.81 -9.18
N GLN A 93 -23.94 3.68 -8.74
CA GLN A 93 -25.31 3.57 -8.26
C GLN A 93 -25.44 4.05 -6.81
N GLY A 94 -26.64 4.44 -6.40
CA GLY A 94 -26.88 5.02 -5.06
C GLY A 94 -26.37 4.14 -3.91
N TRP A 95 -26.55 2.84 -3.98
CA TRP A 95 -26.05 1.92 -2.97
C TRP A 95 -24.51 1.86 -2.91
N GLN A 96 -23.82 1.93 -4.05
CA GLN A 96 -22.36 2.01 -4.11
C GLN A 96 -21.86 3.33 -3.52
N ALA A 97 -22.53 4.45 -3.81
CA ALA A 97 -22.19 5.75 -3.22
C ALA A 97 -22.33 5.73 -1.69
N MET A 98 -23.39 5.11 -1.17
CA MET A 98 -23.58 4.94 0.29
C MET A 98 -22.48 4.10 0.92
N GLU A 99 -22.05 3.02 0.27
CA GLU A 99 -20.93 2.21 0.77
C GLU A 99 -19.61 3.00 0.76
N ILE A 100 -19.38 3.82 -0.27
CA ILE A 100 -18.21 4.71 -0.31
C ILE A 100 -18.25 5.68 0.87
N LEU A 101 -19.37 6.37 1.09
CA LEU A 101 -19.50 7.35 2.19
C LEU A 101 -19.25 6.69 3.55
N ARG A 102 -19.79 5.50 3.78
CA ARG A 102 -19.52 4.72 5.01
C ARG A 102 -18.04 4.40 5.14
N SER A 103 -17.39 3.98 4.06
CA SER A 103 -15.97 3.67 4.10
C SER A 103 -15.11 4.89 4.40
N LEU A 104 -15.43 6.05 3.82
CA LEU A 104 -14.69 7.30 4.07
C LEU A 104 -14.74 7.73 5.54
N VAL A 105 -15.84 7.44 6.25
CA VAL A 105 -15.94 7.70 7.70
C VAL A 105 -15.07 6.74 8.51
N TYR A 106 -15.02 5.48 8.13
CA TYR A 106 -14.30 4.42 8.86
C TYR A 106 -12.79 4.38 8.55
N THR A 107 -12.42 4.65 7.32
CA THR A 107 -11.05 4.49 6.79
C THR A 107 -9.97 5.21 7.61
N PRO A 108 -10.13 6.48 8.02
CA PRO A 108 -9.08 7.18 8.77
C PRO A 108 -8.67 6.44 10.05
N VAL A 109 -9.66 5.92 10.78
CA VAL A 109 -9.43 5.17 12.02
C VAL A 109 -8.72 3.85 11.73
N ALA A 110 -9.20 3.10 10.75
CA ALA A 110 -8.61 1.81 10.39
C ALA A 110 -7.17 1.95 9.89
N LEU A 111 -6.88 2.95 9.08
CA LEU A 111 -5.53 3.22 8.59
C LEU A 111 -4.59 3.74 9.68
N ALA A 112 -5.09 4.51 10.64
CA ALA A 112 -4.30 4.96 11.79
C ALA A 112 -3.88 3.77 12.67
N ILE A 113 -4.81 2.87 12.99
CA ILE A 113 -4.53 1.64 13.76
C ILE A 113 -3.50 0.78 13.01
N GLN A 114 -3.68 0.59 11.70
CA GLN A 114 -2.74 -0.18 10.88
C GLN A 114 -1.34 0.43 10.87
N ALA A 115 -1.24 1.76 10.77
CA ALA A 115 0.04 2.46 10.82
C ALA A 115 0.73 2.27 12.18
N GLU A 116 -0.01 2.39 13.27
CA GLU A 116 0.50 2.17 14.63
C GLU A 116 1.02 0.74 14.83
N GLU A 117 0.26 -0.27 14.38
CA GLU A 117 0.68 -1.68 14.46
C GLU A 117 1.93 -1.95 13.60
N ASN A 118 2.05 -1.33 12.43
CA ASN A 118 3.26 -1.45 11.61
C ASN A 118 4.48 -0.78 12.27
N ASP A 119 4.31 0.36 12.93
CA ASP A 119 5.39 1.03 13.69
C ASP A 119 5.85 0.17 14.87
N LYS A 120 4.92 -0.47 15.60
CA LYS A 120 5.21 -1.45 16.66
C LYS A 120 6.00 -2.65 16.12
N LEU A 121 5.58 -3.19 14.96
CA LEU A 121 6.26 -4.31 14.30
C LEU A 121 7.71 -3.98 13.97
N VAL A 122 7.96 -2.83 13.33
CA VAL A 122 9.34 -2.41 13.01
C VAL A 122 10.18 -2.28 14.27
N THR A 123 9.66 -1.60 15.27
CA THR A 123 10.38 -1.39 16.54
C THR A 123 10.69 -2.72 17.22
N THR A 124 9.72 -3.63 17.29
CA THR A 124 9.91 -4.94 17.92
C THR A 124 10.91 -5.79 17.15
N LEU A 125 10.82 -5.84 15.81
CA LEU A 125 11.73 -6.65 15.00
C LEU A 125 13.16 -6.12 14.99
N LYS A 126 13.34 -4.80 14.98
CA LYS A 126 14.69 -4.19 15.10
C LYS A 126 15.36 -4.44 16.44
N ASN A 127 14.55 -4.56 17.49
CA ASN A 127 15.04 -4.84 18.85
C ASN A 127 15.07 -6.34 19.18
N SER A 128 14.62 -7.21 18.26
CA SER A 128 14.63 -8.66 18.46
C SER A 128 15.92 -9.27 17.92
N ASP A 129 16.41 -10.28 18.64
CA ASP A 129 17.54 -11.09 18.20
C ASP A 129 17.04 -12.24 17.32
N ILE A 130 16.73 -11.92 16.06
CA ILE A 130 16.37 -12.89 15.02
C ILE A 130 17.50 -12.88 13.98
N PRO A 131 18.45 -13.81 14.08
CA PRO A 131 19.69 -13.76 13.30
C PRO A 131 19.49 -13.89 11.78
N GLU A 132 18.34 -14.39 11.34
CA GLU A 132 17.99 -14.51 9.93
C GLU A 132 17.62 -13.18 9.29
N ILE A 133 17.15 -12.23 10.08
CA ILE A 133 16.68 -10.93 9.61
C ILE A 133 17.88 -9.98 9.47
N LYS A 134 18.10 -9.52 8.26
CA LYS A 134 19.15 -8.56 7.93
C LYS A 134 18.69 -7.11 8.16
N ASP A 135 17.48 -6.77 7.73
CA ASP A 135 16.91 -5.44 7.90
C ASP A 135 15.38 -5.47 7.89
N VAL A 136 14.80 -4.48 8.57
CA VAL A 136 13.34 -4.29 8.64
C VAL A 136 13.03 -2.81 8.49
N PHE A 137 12.18 -2.47 7.54
CA PHE A 137 11.76 -1.08 7.33
C PHE A 137 10.35 -0.98 6.77
N LEU A 138 9.74 0.20 6.91
CA LEU A 138 8.45 0.50 6.31
C LEU A 138 8.62 1.04 4.90
N ALA A 139 7.80 0.57 3.98
CA ALA A 139 7.66 1.20 2.68
C ALA A 139 7.05 2.59 2.85
N ASN A 140 7.46 3.54 2.02
CA ASN A 140 6.93 4.90 2.01
C ASN A 140 5.57 5.03 1.29
N SER A 141 5.02 3.92 0.85
CA SER A 141 3.76 3.80 0.12
C SER A 141 3.02 2.52 0.51
N GLN A 142 1.85 2.27 -0.08
CA GLN A 142 1.05 1.07 0.19
C GLN A 142 0.73 0.90 1.67
N SER A 143 0.27 1.98 2.31
CA SER A 143 -0.11 1.96 3.74
C SER A 143 1.02 1.53 4.68
N LYS A 144 2.25 1.93 4.34
CA LYS A 144 3.44 1.63 5.15
C LYS A 144 3.63 0.12 5.40
N VAL A 145 3.47 -0.70 4.37
CA VAL A 145 3.75 -2.13 4.52
C VAL A 145 5.17 -2.37 5.02
N LEU A 146 5.31 -3.38 5.87
CA LEU A 146 6.58 -3.81 6.40
C LEU A 146 7.37 -4.57 5.33
N LEU A 147 8.66 -4.28 5.22
CA LEU A 147 9.61 -5.01 4.42
C LEU A 147 10.61 -5.69 5.36
N VAL A 148 10.80 -6.98 5.18
CA VAL A 148 11.75 -7.80 5.94
C VAL A 148 12.74 -8.38 4.95
N GLU A 149 14.01 -8.01 5.09
CA GLU A 149 15.13 -8.56 4.33
C GLU A 149 15.86 -9.62 5.16
N PHE A 150 16.11 -10.78 4.57
CA PHE A 150 16.85 -11.87 5.17
C PHE A 150 18.31 -11.86 4.72
N HIS A 151 19.21 -12.43 5.53
CA HIS A 151 20.60 -12.66 5.14
C HIS A 151 20.72 -13.73 4.05
N GLU A 152 19.83 -14.72 4.06
CA GLU A 152 19.80 -15.86 3.16
C GLU A 152 18.60 -15.80 2.20
N ASP A 153 18.62 -16.64 1.18
CA ASP A 153 17.60 -16.75 0.14
C ASP A 153 16.40 -17.62 0.62
N ILE A 154 15.81 -17.28 1.76
CA ILE A 154 14.74 -18.04 2.42
C ILE A 154 13.32 -17.45 2.25
N ALA A 155 13.18 -16.33 1.52
CA ALA A 155 11.91 -15.62 1.44
C ALA A 155 10.74 -16.50 0.94
N GLU A 156 10.97 -17.32 -0.08
CA GLU A 156 9.95 -18.21 -0.64
C GLU A 156 9.49 -19.28 0.38
N GLN A 157 10.42 -19.86 1.11
CA GLN A 157 10.14 -20.88 2.13
C GLN A 157 9.35 -20.25 3.30
N VAL A 158 9.78 -19.07 3.75
CA VAL A 158 9.09 -18.32 4.81
C VAL A 158 7.65 -18.00 4.40
N LEU A 159 7.41 -17.59 3.15
CA LEU A 159 6.05 -17.33 2.66
C LEU A 159 5.19 -18.59 2.66
N LYS A 160 5.72 -19.74 2.23
CA LYS A 160 5.01 -21.03 2.25
C LYS A 160 4.62 -21.45 3.67
N GLU A 161 5.53 -21.27 4.62
CA GLU A 161 5.23 -21.58 6.03
C GLU A 161 4.26 -20.59 6.64
N ALA A 162 4.36 -19.30 6.31
CA ALA A 162 3.41 -18.28 6.77
C ALA A 162 1.97 -18.57 6.30
N GLU A 163 1.81 -19.03 5.06
CA GLU A 163 0.50 -19.44 4.54
C GLU A 163 -0.11 -20.59 5.36
N LYS A 164 0.68 -21.61 5.71
CA LYS A 164 0.23 -22.71 6.57
C LYS A 164 -0.15 -22.24 7.99
N LEU A 165 0.37 -21.11 8.43
CA LEU A 165 0.07 -20.50 9.72
C LEU A 165 -1.09 -19.50 9.68
N GLY A 166 -1.75 -19.35 8.52
CA GLY A 166 -2.93 -18.54 8.33
C GLY A 166 -2.69 -17.12 7.76
N ALA A 167 -1.50 -16.85 7.25
CA ALA A 167 -1.27 -15.61 6.51
C ALA A 167 -1.82 -15.71 5.07
N ALA A 168 -2.34 -14.61 4.53
CA ALA A 168 -2.77 -14.56 3.14
C ALA A 168 -1.57 -14.40 2.20
N PRO A 169 -1.40 -15.28 1.18
CA PRO A 169 -0.22 -15.26 0.29
C PRO A 169 -0.36 -14.27 -0.86
N HIS A 170 -1.59 -13.90 -1.21
CA HIS A 170 -1.89 -13.02 -2.34
C HIS A 170 -2.70 -11.82 -1.90
N PRO A 171 -2.30 -10.61 -2.35
CA PRO A 171 -3.10 -9.45 -2.12
C PRO A 171 -4.37 -9.53 -2.98
N VAL A 172 -5.49 -9.86 -2.37
CA VAL A 172 -6.82 -9.70 -2.99
C VAL A 172 -7.16 -8.21 -3.14
N GLY A 173 -6.41 -7.38 -2.54
CA GLY A 173 -6.43 -5.94 -2.49
C GLY A 173 -5.76 -5.53 -1.20
N SER A 174 -4.72 -4.71 -1.28
CA SER A 174 -3.91 -4.35 -0.10
C SER A 174 -4.68 -3.64 1.01
N GLU A 175 -5.95 -3.30 0.78
CA GLU A 175 -6.79 -2.51 1.70
C GLU A 175 -8.24 -2.99 1.70
N SER A 176 -8.50 -4.26 1.36
CA SER A 176 -9.85 -4.80 1.36
C SER A 176 -10.50 -4.72 2.75
N LYS A 177 -11.74 -4.27 2.81
CA LYS A 177 -12.51 -4.26 4.07
C LYS A 177 -12.83 -5.66 4.61
N TYR A 178 -12.70 -6.66 3.78
CA TYR A 178 -12.96 -8.06 4.12
C TYR A 178 -11.73 -8.79 4.63
N GLU A 179 -10.53 -8.27 4.41
CA GLU A 179 -9.28 -8.92 4.79
C GLU A 179 -8.99 -8.68 6.28
N ILE A 180 -9.01 -9.73 7.06
CA ILE A 180 -8.77 -9.70 8.52
C ILE A 180 -7.36 -10.22 8.82
N VAL A 181 -6.95 -11.29 8.12
CA VAL A 181 -5.67 -11.95 8.36
C VAL A 181 -4.50 -11.13 7.79
N PRO A 182 -3.30 -11.24 8.38
CA PRO A 182 -2.16 -10.55 7.87
C PRO A 182 -1.74 -11.12 6.51
N MET A 183 -1.23 -10.26 5.64
CA MET A 183 -0.74 -10.65 4.34
C MET A 183 0.78 -10.77 4.36
N PHE A 184 1.29 -11.93 3.96
CA PHE A 184 2.70 -12.20 3.75
C PHE A 184 2.90 -12.50 2.27
N TYR A 185 3.66 -11.67 1.57
CA TYR A 185 3.77 -11.78 0.12
C TYR A 185 5.12 -11.31 -0.40
N ARG A 186 5.44 -11.72 -1.61
CA ARG A 186 6.74 -11.44 -2.24
C ARG A 186 7.00 -9.94 -2.41
N ALA A 187 8.27 -9.56 -2.54
CA ALA A 187 8.68 -8.21 -2.88
C ALA A 187 8.01 -7.72 -4.17
N SER A 188 7.67 -6.42 -4.25
CA SER A 188 6.97 -5.87 -5.41
C SER A 188 7.82 -5.93 -6.69
N GLY A 189 7.15 -5.86 -7.85
CA GLY A 189 7.84 -5.82 -9.13
C GLY A 189 8.84 -4.68 -9.24
N THR A 190 8.59 -3.54 -8.61
CA THR A 190 9.51 -2.40 -8.58
C THR A 190 10.78 -2.72 -7.80
N PHE A 191 10.65 -3.36 -6.62
CA PHE A 191 11.81 -3.81 -5.84
C PHE A 191 12.65 -4.84 -6.61
N ARG A 192 11.99 -5.84 -7.21
CA ARG A 192 12.65 -6.88 -7.98
C ARG A 192 13.34 -6.35 -9.25
N LYS A 193 12.78 -5.30 -9.88
CA LYS A 193 13.45 -4.61 -10.99
C LYS A 193 14.68 -3.84 -10.54
N PHE A 194 14.64 -3.26 -9.34
CA PHE A 194 15.77 -2.54 -8.77
C PHE A 194 16.90 -3.50 -8.36
N ASN A 195 16.55 -4.59 -7.68
CA ASN A 195 17.48 -5.64 -7.29
C ASN A 195 16.79 -7.02 -7.37
N PRO A 196 17.09 -7.85 -8.38
CA PRO A 196 16.49 -9.16 -8.54
C PRO A 196 16.69 -10.12 -7.35
N LYS A 197 17.74 -9.92 -6.54
CA LYS A 197 17.99 -10.73 -5.34
C LYS A 197 16.86 -10.59 -4.30
N TYR A 198 16.18 -9.45 -4.26
CA TYR A 198 15.06 -9.23 -3.34
C TYR A 198 13.88 -10.18 -3.54
N GLU A 199 13.79 -10.85 -4.68
CA GLU A 199 12.78 -11.90 -4.87
C GLU A 199 13.00 -13.08 -3.92
N LYS A 200 14.26 -13.40 -3.62
CA LYS A 200 14.65 -14.55 -2.80
C LYS A 200 14.92 -14.18 -1.34
N SER A 201 15.34 -12.94 -1.09
CA SER A 201 15.79 -12.51 0.24
C SER A 201 14.85 -11.51 0.93
N MET A 202 13.71 -11.15 0.34
CA MET A 202 12.83 -10.13 0.91
C MET A 202 11.37 -10.50 0.80
N ILE A 203 10.62 -10.26 1.88
CA ILE A 203 9.16 -10.37 1.89
C ILE A 203 8.51 -9.04 2.27
N ARG A 204 7.24 -8.90 1.89
CA ARG A 204 6.38 -7.81 2.37
C ARG A 204 5.35 -8.36 3.34
N ILE A 205 5.06 -7.60 4.37
CA ILE A 205 4.03 -7.92 5.33
C ILE A 205 3.09 -6.72 5.47
N ASN A 206 1.80 -6.99 5.36
CA ASN A 206 0.76 -6.04 5.73
C ASN A 206 -0.03 -6.64 6.88
N ALA A 207 -0.02 -5.96 8.02
CA ALA A 207 -0.73 -6.45 9.21
C ALA A 207 -2.25 -6.49 8.99
N MET A 208 -2.77 -5.74 8.04
CA MET A 208 -4.21 -5.58 7.80
C MET A 208 -4.95 -5.22 9.10
N ARG A 209 -5.85 -6.10 9.58
CA ARG A 209 -6.54 -5.96 10.87
C ARG A 209 -6.01 -6.90 11.95
N ALA A 210 -4.99 -7.68 11.62
CA ALA A 210 -4.29 -8.48 12.61
C ALA A 210 -3.35 -7.58 13.41
N GLY A 211 -3.31 -7.77 14.71
CA GLY A 211 -2.37 -7.08 15.58
C GLY A 211 -0.93 -7.50 15.34
N SER A 212 0.00 -6.68 15.78
CA SER A 212 1.44 -6.92 15.68
C SER A 212 1.87 -8.27 16.28
N GLU A 213 1.27 -8.69 17.38
CA GLU A 213 1.56 -9.99 18.02
C GLU A 213 1.28 -11.18 17.09
N THR A 214 0.16 -11.16 16.37
CA THR A 214 -0.18 -12.21 15.40
C THR A 214 0.83 -12.26 14.27
N VAL A 215 1.21 -11.12 13.73
CA VAL A 215 2.22 -11.01 12.66
C VAL A 215 3.58 -11.54 13.14
N LEU A 216 4.02 -11.12 14.33
CA LEU A 216 5.28 -11.56 14.93
C LEU A 216 5.32 -13.06 15.16
N ARG A 217 4.22 -13.63 15.70
CA ARG A 217 4.09 -15.09 15.90
C ARG A 217 4.23 -15.84 14.59
N ILE A 218 3.49 -15.43 13.54
CA ILE A 218 3.57 -16.08 12.23
C ILE A 218 4.97 -15.97 11.65
N LEU A 219 5.59 -14.78 11.67
CA LEU A 219 6.92 -14.57 11.11
C LEU A 219 7.99 -15.43 11.82
N LYS A 220 8.02 -15.38 13.16
CA LYS A 220 8.99 -16.14 13.96
C LYS A 220 8.85 -17.65 13.76
N GLU A 221 7.62 -18.14 13.80
CA GLU A 221 7.35 -19.56 13.61
C GLU A 221 7.66 -20.01 12.17
N SER A 222 7.39 -19.19 11.16
CA SER A 222 7.75 -19.48 9.78
C SER A 222 9.26 -19.61 9.58
N ILE A 223 10.03 -18.67 10.14
CA ILE A 223 11.50 -18.71 10.07
C ILE A 223 12.03 -19.97 10.77
N LYS A 224 11.51 -20.28 11.97
CA LYS A 224 11.89 -21.47 12.72
C LYS A 224 11.67 -22.75 11.92
N ARG A 225 10.48 -22.93 11.31
CA ARG A 225 10.17 -24.12 10.48
C ARG A 225 11.07 -24.26 9.27
N VAL A 226 11.41 -23.16 8.61
CA VAL A 226 12.33 -23.17 7.47
C VAL A 226 13.70 -23.72 7.90
N LYS A 227 14.19 -23.32 9.09
CA LYS A 227 15.47 -23.82 9.62
C LYS A 227 15.45 -25.29 10.02
N GLU A 228 14.36 -25.74 10.60
CA GLU A 228 14.21 -27.15 11.01
C GLU A 228 14.13 -28.10 9.80
N CYS A 229 13.78 -27.57 8.61
CA CYS A 229 13.68 -28.33 7.37
C CYS A 229 14.93 -28.22 6.46
N SER A 230 15.91 -27.37 6.81
CA SER A 230 17.17 -27.16 6.09
C SER A 230 18.29 -27.99 6.69
#